data_5628c1e0ae6ca979a6298d4fd4d05ebe
#
_entry.id   5628c1e0ae6ca979a6298d4fd4d05ebe
#
_cell.length_a   1.000
_cell.length_b   1.000
_cell.length_c   1.000
_cell.angle_alpha   90.00
_cell.angle_beta   90.00
_cell.angle_gamma   90.00
#
_symmetry.space_group_name_H-M   'P 1'
#
loop_
_entity.id
_entity.type
_entity.pdbx_description
1 polymer ?
#
loop_
_entity_poly.entity_id
_entity_poly.type
_entity_poly.pdbx_seq_one_letter_code
_entity_poly.pdbx_strand_id
1 'polypeptide(L)'
;MCIRDSPKRYSVAMKRASSNVSGIIFQFPFYAGIMGIMIHTGLGSTFAKWIANYASIEFFPYISFLIGGVVNFAIPSGGGEFAVIGPSLLEAAKEIAVGLPLDQVNELISKTSLAIAYGESLTNLLQPFYLLIVLPVMGAGTYIEARDVMGYLVIPFIFFFIAESFLILFLN
;
A
#
# COMPACT_ATOMS: atom_id res chain seq x y z
N MET A 1 -9.20 22.34 20.47
CA MET A 1 -10.08 21.51 21.29
C MET A 1 -9.30 21.13 22.55
N CYS A 2 -9.65 21.69 23.73
CA CYS A 2 -8.88 21.44 24.92
C CYS A 2 -9.27 20.08 25.53
N ILE A 3 -8.30 19.22 25.69
CA ILE A 3 -8.39 17.91 26.39
C ILE A 3 -8.88 18.07 27.85
N ARG A 4 -8.95 19.29 28.37
CA ARG A 4 -9.42 19.64 29.72
C ARG A 4 -10.93 19.90 29.82
N ASP A 5 -11.70 19.47 28.82
CA ASP A 5 -13.15 19.57 28.86
C ASP A 5 -13.76 18.49 29.79
N SER A 6 -15.01 18.72 30.20
CA SER A 6 -15.67 17.80 31.11
C SER A 6 -15.77 16.37 30.56
N PRO A 7 -15.76 15.32 31.40
CA PRO A 7 -15.92 13.94 30.95
C PRO A 7 -17.16 13.71 30.10
N LYS A 8 -18.22 14.47 30.37
CA LYS A 8 -19.48 14.43 29.58
C LYS A 8 -19.28 14.91 28.14
N ARG A 9 -18.53 16.00 27.94
CA ARG A 9 -18.22 16.52 26.58
C ARG A 9 -17.29 15.59 25.84
N TYR A 10 -16.32 15.02 26.54
CA TYR A 10 -15.45 13.99 25.98
C TYR A 10 -16.24 12.77 25.49
N SER A 11 -17.17 12.25 26.31
CA SER A 11 -18.03 11.12 25.96
C SER A 11 -18.89 11.42 24.71
N VAL A 12 -19.45 12.64 24.61
CA VAL A 12 -20.23 13.06 23.41
C VAL A 12 -19.34 13.15 22.19
N ALA A 13 -18.13 13.69 22.30
CA ALA A 13 -17.17 13.78 21.20
C ALA A 13 -16.74 12.39 20.71
N MET A 14 -16.44 11.47 21.66
CA MET A 14 -16.11 10.07 21.33
C MET A 14 -17.25 9.35 20.63
N LYS A 15 -18.50 9.53 21.07
CA LYS A 15 -19.67 8.95 20.42
C LYS A 15 -19.81 9.42 18.96
N ARG A 16 -19.60 10.70 18.71
CA ARG A 16 -19.63 11.27 17.34
C ARG A 16 -18.49 10.73 16.49
N ALA A 17 -17.27 10.71 17.02
CA ALA A 17 -16.11 10.16 16.33
C ALA A 17 -16.30 8.67 15.97
N SER A 18 -16.79 7.86 16.92
CA SER A 18 -17.06 6.44 16.70
C SER A 18 -18.13 6.20 15.63
N SER A 19 -19.16 7.05 15.57
CA SER A 19 -20.17 6.97 14.50
C SER A 19 -19.56 7.20 13.12
N ASN A 20 -18.64 8.15 13.00
CA ASN A 20 -18.01 8.48 11.72
C ASN A 20 -17.03 7.39 11.24
N VAL A 21 -16.44 6.62 12.15
CA VAL A 21 -15.48 5.54 11.80
C VAL A 21 -16.11 4.14 11.82
N SER A 22 -17.40 4.02 12.07
CA SER A 22 -18.08 2.72 12.19
C SER A 22 -17.93 1.84 10.95
N GLY A 23 -17.98 2.43 9.74
CA GLY A 23 -17.79 1.72 8.48
C GLY A 23 -16.39 1.10 8.37
N ILE A 24 -15.38 1.81 8.83
CA ILE A 24 -13.99 1.35 8.81
C ILE A 24 -13.81 0.20 9.80
N ILE A 25 -14.33 0.33 11.03
CA ILE A 25 -14.26 -0.73 12.03
C ILE A 25 -14.93 -2.02 11.53
N PHE A 26 -16.01 -1.90 10.77
CA PHE A 26 -16.67 -3.05 10.14
C PHE A 26 -15.81 -3.69 9.04
N GLN A 27 -15.05 -2.90 8.26
CA GLN A 27 -14.22 -3.40 7.16
C GLN A 27 -12.92 -4.04 7.60
N PHE A 28 -12.30 -3.58 8.70
CA PHE A 28 -11.01 -4.09 9.17
C PHE A 28 -10.93 -5.61 9.35
N PRO A 29 -11.94 -6.31 9.92
CA PRO A 29 -11.90 -7.76 10.02
C PRO A 29 -11.78 -8.47 8.67
N PHE A 30 -12.40 -7.94 7.62
CA PHE A 30 -12.31 -8.52 6.26
C PHE A 30 -10.91 -8.36 5.68
N TYR A 31 -10.30 -7.17 5.83
CA TYR A 31 -8.91 -6.96 5.40
C TYR A 31 -7.94 -7.82 6.20
N ALA A 32 -8.12 -7.93 7.50
CA ALA A 32 -7.33 -8.83 8.33
C ALA A 32 -7.49 -10.30 7.92
N GLY A 33 -8.68 -10.69 7.51
CA GLY A 33 -8.96 -12.02 6.95
C GLY A 33 -8.21 -12.28 5.64
N ILE A 34 -8.23 -11.33 4.70
CA ILE A 34 -7.48 -11.41 3.43
C ILE A 34 -5.98 -11.53 3.73
N MET A 35 -5.45 -10.66 4.58
CA MET A 35 -4.06 -10.69 4.99
C MET A 35 -3.69 -12.02 5.67
N GLY A 36 -4.54 -12.52 6.55
CA GLY A 36 -4.37 -13.83 7.20
C GLY A 36 -4.30 -14.97 6.18
N ILE A 37 -5.18 -14.98 5.18
CA ILE A 37 -5.14 -15.97 4.10
C ILE A 37 -3.82 -15.87 3.34
N MET A 38 -3.42 -14.68 2.91
CA MET A 38 -2.18 -14.47 2.15
C MET A 38 -0.94 -15.00 2.91
N ILE A 39 -0.86 -14.72 4.22
CA ILE A 39 0.25 -15.16 5.07
C ILE A 39 0.21 -16.68 5.31
N HIS A 40 -0.93 -17.18 5.78
CA HIS A 40 -1.00 -18.58 6.27
C HIS A 40 -1.07 -19.63 5.16
N THR A 41 -1.58 -19.28 3.99
CA THR A 41 -1.60 -20.20 2.84
C THR A 41 -0.30 -20.16 2.03
N GLY A 42 0.59 -19.21 2.27
CA GLY A 42 1.76 -18.97 1.44
C GLY A 42 1.44 -18.50 0.02
N LEU A 43 0.21 -18.02 -0.21
CA LEU A 43 -0.21 -17.53 -1.53
C LEU A 43 0.66 -16.35 -2.00
N GLY A 44 0.99 -15.43 -1.09
CA GLY A 44 1.87 -14.30 -1.38
C GLY A 44 3.25 -14.75 -1.85
N SER A 45 3.86 -15.70 -1.15
CA SER A 45 5.19 -16.24 -1.52
C SER A 45 5.15 -17.03 -2.84
N THR A 46 4.10 -17.82 -3.07
CA THR A 46 3.91 -18.56 -4.33
C THR A 46 3.80 -17.60 -5.51
N PHE A 47 3.02 -16.53 -5.36
CA PHE A 47 2.85 -15.50 -6.38
C PHE A 47 4.16 -14.75 -6.66
N ALA A 48 4.90 -14.37 -5.61
CA ALA A 48 6.20 -13.71 -5.75
C ALA A 48 7.22 -14.59 -6.47
N LYS A 49 7.34 -15.87 -6.09
CA LYS A 49 8.22 -16.83 -6.75
C LYS A 49 7.84 -17.07 -8.21
N TRP A 50 6.55 -17.17 -8.50
CA TRP A 50 6.08 -17.32 -9.88
C TRP A 50 6.52 -16.14 -10.75
N ILE A 51 6.41 -14.91 -10.26
CA ILE A 51 6.85 -13.72 -10.99
C ILE A 51 8.38 -13.66 -11.10
N ALA A 52 9.10 -14.01 -10.03
CA ALA A 52 10.56 -14.02 -10.03
C ALA A 52 11.16 -14.90 -11.13
N ASN A 53 10.50 -16.01 -11.46
CA ASN A 53 10.94 -16.91 -12.52
C ASN A 53 10.93 -16.31 -13.93
N TYR A 54 10.19 -15.21 -14.13
CA TYR A 54 10.08 -14.52 -15.43
C TYR A 54 10.78 -13.17 -15.45
N ALA A 55 11.29 -12.70 -14.32
CA ALA A 55 11.93 -11.41 -14.19
C ALA A 55 13.44 -11.50 -14.36
N SER A 56 14.02 -10.62 -15.17
CA SER A 56 15.47 -10.40 -15.15
C SER A 56 15.86 -9.49 -13.97
N ILE A 57 17.11 -9.58 -13.55
CA ILE A 57 17.66 -8.79 -12.42
C ILE A 57 17.36 -7.29 -12.58
N GLU A 58 17.54 -6.76 -13.78
CA GLU A 58 17.38 -5.33 -14.08
C GLU A 58 15.91 -4.87 -13.96
N PHE A 59 14.96 -5.73 -14.34
CA PHE A 59 13.54 -5.40 -14.32
C PHE A 59 12.83 -5.81 -13.03
N PHE A 60 13.50 -6.55 -12.15
CA PHE A 60 12.87 -7.08 -10.94
C PHE A 60 12.35 -5.98 -10.00
N PRO A 61 13.06 -4.87 -9.74
CA PRO A 61 12.51 -3.76 -8.95
C PRO A 61 11.26 -3.16 -9.59
N TYR A 62 11.23 -2.98 -10.91
CA TYR A 62 10.06 -2.44 -11.60
C TYR A 62 8.84 -3.37 -11.51
N ILE A 63 9.05 -4.67 -11.67
CA ILE A 63 7.98 -5.66 -11.48
C ILE A 63 7.48 -5.64 -10.02
N SER A 64 8.38 -5.50 -9.06
CA SER A 64 8.03 -5.39 -7.64
C SER A 64 7.22 -4.12 -7.34
N PHE A 65 7.53 -3.01 -8.01
CA PHE A 65 6.72 -1.78 -7.99
C PHE A 65 5.29 -2.02 -8.46
N LEU A 66 5.14 -2.69 -9.61
CA LEU A 66 3.81 -3.00 -10.15
C LEU A 66 3.02 -3.95 -9.24
N ILE A 67 3.70 -4.95 -8.65
CA ILE A 67 3.08 -5.89 -7.72
C ILE A 67 2.61 -5.15 -6.47
N GLY A 68 3.45 -4.32 -5.85
CA GLY A 68 3.08 -3.49 -4.72
C GLY A 68 1.84 -2.65 -5.03
N GLY A 69 1.84 -1.96 -6.18
CA GLY A 69 0.68 -1.19 -6.62
C GLY A 69 -0.60 -2.00 -6.77
N VAL A 70 -0.54 -3.19 -7.36
CA VAL A 70 -1.72 -4.04 -7.56
C VAL A 70 -2.21 -4.64 -6.25
N VAL A 71 -1.30 -5.13 -5.40
CA VAL A 71 -1.67 -5.77 -4.12
C VAL A 71 -2.23 -4.76 -3.14
N ASN A 72 -1.79 -3.50 -3.20
CA ASN A 72 -2.33 -2.43 -2.36
C ASN A 72 -3.85 -2.21 -2.54
N PHE A 73 -4.42 -2.50 -3.69
CA PHE A 73 -5.88 -2.46 -3.86
C PHE A 73 -6.61 -3.49 -3.00
N ALA A 74 -5.97 -4.62 -2.69
CA ALA A 74 -6.52 -5.66 -1.83
C ALA A 74 -6.15 -5.45 -0.35
N ILE A 75 -4.96 -4.88 -0.08
CA ILE A 75 -4.44 -4.63 1.27
C ILE A 75 -4.08 -3.15 1.40
N PRO A 76 -5.06 -2.26 1.68
CA PRO A 76 -4.86 -0.81 1.72
C PRO A 76 -4.11 -0.37 2.99
N SER A 77 -2.92 -0.89 3.19
CA SER A 77 -2.11 -0.64 4.38
C SER A 77 -0.64 -0.83 4.08
N GLY A 78 0.12 0.25 4.00
CA GLY A 78 1.52 0.27 3.68
C GLY A 78 2.37 -0.74 4.43
N GLY A 79 2.39 -0.66 5.71
CA GLY A 79 3.13 -1.63 6.52
C GLY A 79 2.52 -3.04 6.49
N GLY A 80 1.20 -3.15 6.37
CA GLY A 80 0.49 -4.43 6.29
C GLY A 80 0.78 -5.16 4.98
N GLU A 81 0.75 -4.46 3.87
CA GLU A 81 1.09 -5.00 2.56
C GLU A 81 2.54 -5.44 2.51
N PHE A 82 3.47 -4.57 2.89
CA PHE A 82 4.88 -4.90 2.91
C PHE A 82 5.18 -6.13 3.79
N ALA A 83 4.50 -6.27 4.93
CA ALA A 83 4.66 -7.45 5.77
C ALA A 83 4.20 -8.76 5.09
N VAL A 84 3.24 -8.66 4.15
CA VAL A 84 2.70 -9.83 3.43
C VAL A 84 3.57 -10.22 2.24
N ILE A 85 3.89 -9.26 1.36
CA ILE A 85 4.58 -9.56 0.10
C ILE A 85 6.07 -9.26 0.13
N GLY A 86 6.50 -8.30 0.96
CA GLY A 86 7.89 -7.86 1.03
C GLY A 86 8.88 -9.00 1.26
N PRO A 87 8.72 -9.82 2.33
CA PRO A 87 9.65 -10.93 2.58
C PRO A 87 9.82 -11.88 1.38
N SER A 88 8.71 -12.19 0.69
CA SER A 88 8.73 -13.09 -0.47
C SER A 88 9.41 -12.49 -1.68
N LEU A 89 9.18 -11.20 -1.96
CA LEU A 89 9.85 -10.50 -3.07
C LEU A 89 11.34 -10.28 -2.79
N LEU A 90 11.71 -9.99 -1.53
CA LEU A 90 13.11 -9.85 -1.15
C LEU A 90 13.86 -11.19 -1.18
N GLU A 91 13.20 -12.29 -0.83
CA GLU A 91 13.77 -13.62 -0.98
C GLU A 91 13.98 -13.96 -2.47
N ALA A 92 12.99 -13.66 -3.31
CA ALA A 92 13.10 -13.83 -4.74
C ALA A 92 14.23 -12.96 -5.36
N ALA A 93 14.40 -11.72 -4.89
CA ALA A 93 15.51 -10.86 -5.28
C ALA A 93 16.87 -11.51 -4.95
N LYS A 94 17.00 -12.13 -3.78
CA LYS A 94 18.22 -12.86 -3.40
C LYS A 94 18.45 -14.10 -4.27
N GLU A 95 17.40 -14.84 -4.59
CA GLU A 95 17.48 -16.03 -5.46
C GLU A 95 17.95 -15.67 -6.87
N ILE A 96 17.43 -14.58 -7.45
CA ILE A 96 17.83 -14.08 -8.77
C ILE A 96 19.28 -13.57 -8.77
N ALA A 97 19.72 -12.98 -7.65
CA ALA A 97 21.05 -12.41 -7.49
C ALA A 97 22.13 -13.44 -7.10
N VAL A 98 21.83 -14.73 -7.11
CA VAL A 98 22.82 -15.78 -6.80
C VAL A 98 23.99 -15.70 -7.75
N GLY A 99 25.20 -15.58 -7.18
CA GLY A 99 26.45 -15.45 -7.94
C GLY A 99 26.93 -14.01 -8.15
N LEU A 100 26.16 -13.01 -7.75
CA LEU A 100 26.60 -11.61 -7.73
C LEU A 100 27.40 -11.27 -6.45
N PRO A 101 28.27 -10.24 -6.50
CA PRO A 101 28.90 -9.67 -5.32
C PRO A 101 27.87 -9.19 -4.29
N LEU A 102 28.24 -9.25 -3.00
CA LEU A 102 27.32 -8.93 -1.90
C LEU A 102 26.76 -7.50 -1.94
N ASP A 103 27.56 -6.54 -2.41
CA ASP A 103 27.14 -5.16 -2.61
C ASP A 103 26.00 -5.04 -3.63
N GLN A 104 26.09 -5.74 -4.76
CA GLN A 104 25.04 -5.77 -5.78
C GLN A 104 23.78 -6.49 -5.29
N VAL A 105 23.93 -7.56 -4.50
CA VAL A 105 22.78 -8.23 -3.86
C VAL A 105 22.05 -7.27 -2.92
N ASN A 106 22.79 -6.55 -2.07
CA ASN A 106 22.22 -5.58 -1.13
C ASN A 106 21.56 -4.40 -1.86
N GLU A 107 22.14 -3.95 -2.95
CA GLU A 107 21.58 -2.91 -3.80
C GLU A 107 20.24 -3.35 -4.39
N LEU A 108 20.17 -4.55 -4.98
CA LEU A 108 18.94 -5.10 -5.53
C LEU A 108 17.85 -5.25 -4.48
N ILE A 109 18.19 -5.72 -3.27
CA ILE A 109 17.27 -5.82 -2.14
C ILE A 109 16.73 -4.44 -1.76
N SER A 110 17.59 -3.43 -1.69
CA SER A 110 17.20 -2.07 -1.32
C SER A 110 16.31 -1.44 -2.38
N LYS A 111 16.66 -1.57 -3.65
CA LYS A 111 15.85 -1.10 -4.79
C LYS A 111 14.48 -1.80 -4.81
N THR A 112 14.44 -3.11 -4.61
CA THR A 112 13.20 -3.87 -4.54
C THR A 112 12.31 -3.41 -3.40
N SER A 113 12.88 -3.19 -2.21
CA SER A 113 12.13 -2.70 -1.04
C SER A 113 11.49 -1.34 -1.29
N LEU A 114 12.27 -0.41 -1.86
CA LEU A 114 11.80 0.93 -2.20
C LEU A 114 10.73 0.88 -3.31
N ALA A 115 10.94 0.03 -4.31
CA ALA A 115 10.01 -0.13 -5.42
C ALA A 115 8.63 -0.62 -4.94
N ILE A 116 8.58 -1.60 -4.03
CA ILE A 116 7.32 -2.04 -3.40
C ILE A 116 6.63 -0.86 -2.71
N ALA A 117 7.37 -0.11 -1.89
CA ALA A 117 6.84 1.02 -1.14
C ALA A 117 6.33 2.16 -2.06
N TYR A 118 6.98 2.42 -3.18
CA TYR A 118 6.52 3.39 -4.17
C TYR A 118 5.24 2.93 -4.85
N GLY A 119 5.16 1.67 -5.31
CA GLY A 119 3.95 1.13 -5.93
C GLY A 119 2.73 1.21 -5.02
N GLU A 120 2.91 0.84 -3.77
CA GLU A 120 1.93 0.94 -2.71
C GLU A 120 1.50 2.41 -2.47
N SER A 121 2.46 3.31 -2.29
CA SER A 121 2.18 4.73 -2.04
C SER A 121 1.43 5.38 -3.19
N LEU A 122 1.79 5.04 -4.41
CA LEU A 122 1.16 5.57 -5.61
C LEU A 122 -0.31 5.16 -5.72
N THR A 123 -0.61 3.88 -5.53
CA THR A 123 -1.98 3.38 -5.67
C THR A 123 -2.90 3.81 -4.52
N ASN A 124 -2.34 4.26 -3.39
CA ASN A 124 -3.10 4.91 -2.34
C ASN A 124 -3.84 6.17 -2.81
N LEU A 125 -3.37 6.86 -3.87
CA LEU A 125 -4.09 7.99 -4.47
C LEU A 125 -5.46 7.58 -5.02
N LEU A 126 -5.61 6.33 -5.48
CA LEU A 126 -6.85 5.79 -6.04
C LEU A 126 -7.58 4.86 -5.07
N GLN A 127 -7.15 4.79 -3.82
CA GLN A 127 -7.76 3.95 -2.81
C GLN A 127 -8.97 4.65 -2.16
N PRO A 128 -10.19 4.12 -2.33
CA PRO A 128 -11.38 4.68 -1.68
C PRO A 128 -11.32 4.58 -0.15
N PHE A 129 -10.52 3.67 0.39
CA PHE A 129 -10.35 3.46 1.83
C PHE A 129 -9.91 4.73 2.57
N TYR A 130 -8.96 5.47 2.03
CA TYR A 130 -8.50 6.75 2.59
C TYR A 130 -9.63 7.76 2.68
N LEU A 131 -10.46 7.82 1.64
CA LEU A 131 -11.55 8.77 1.57
C LEU A 131 -12.68 8.43 2.55
N LEU A 132 -12.87 7.14 2.87
CA LEU A 132 -13.82 6.72 3.91
C LEU A 132 -13.45 7.25 5.30
N ILE A 133 -12.16 7.53 5.54
CA ILE A 133 -11.68 8.12 6.80
C ILE A 133 -11.77 9.65 6.73
N VAL A 134 -11.32 10.24 5.63
CA VAL A 134 -11.11 11.67 5.50
C VAL A 134 -12.44 12.41 5.27
N LEU A 135 -13.31 11.90 4.41
CA LEU A 135 -14.56 12.58 4.05
C LEU A 135 -15.51 12.83 5.22
N PRO A 136 -15.73 11.88 6.16
CA PRO A 136 -16.58 12.15 7.32
C PRO A 136 -16.05 13.26 8.24
N VAL A 137 -14.74 13.48 8.24
CA VAL A 137 -14.07 14.48 9.08
C VAL A 137 -13.98 15.83 8.38
N MET A 138 -13.51 15.85 7.14
CA MET A 138 -13.24 17.08 6.39
C MET A 138 -14.42 17.52 5.53
N GLY A 139 -15.25 16.59 5.10
CA GLY A 139 -16.44 16.84 4.29
C GLY A 139 -17.70 17.18 5.10
N ALA A 140 -17.60 17.36 6.42
CA ALA A 140 -18.74 17.65 7.28
C ALA A 140 -19.47 18.94 6.84
N GLY A 141 -20.70 18.77 6.33
CA GLY A 141 -21.51 19.87 5.80
C GLY A 141 -21.40 20.08 4.28
N THR A 142 -20.67 19.24 3.57
CA THR A 142 -20.59 19.25 2.10
C THR A 142 -20.99 17.90 1.52
N TYR A 143 -21.62 17.91 0.34
CA TYR A 143 -21.96 16.68 -0.39
C TYR A 143 -20.82 16.31 -1.34
N ILE A 144 -19.72 15.83 -0.78
CA ILE A 144 -18.57 15.34 -1.55
C ILE A 144 -18.56 13.82 -1.44
N GLU A 145 -18.58 13.13 -2.57
CA GLU A 145 -18.44 11.68 -2.64
C GLU A 145 -16.98 11.27 -2.92
N ALA A 146 -16.61 10.05 -2.53
CA ALA A 146 -15.27 9.52 -2.77
C ALA A 146 -14.86 9.56 -4.24
N ARG A 147 -15.81 9.27 -5.17
CA ARG A 147 -15.58 9.32 -6.61
C ARG A 147 -15.19 10.71 -7.13
N ASP A 148 -15.72 11.78 -6.52
CA ASP A 148 -15.43 13.14 -6.94
C ASP A 148 -13.97 13.48 -6.67
N VAL A 149 -13.47 13.11 -5.49
CA VAL A 149 -12.06 13.29 -5.12
C VAL A 149 -11.15 12.39 -5.96
N MET A 150 -11.51 11.10 -6.12
CA MET A 150 -10.71 10.15 -6.91
C MET A 150 -10.58 10.58 -8.36
N GLY A 151 -11.62 11.19 -8.93
CA GLY A 151 -11.57 11.71 -10.30
C GLY A 151 -10.45 12.74 -10.50
N TYR A 152 -10.25 13.63 -9.53
CA TYR A 152 -9.15 14.59 -9.57
C TYR A 152 -7.78 13.94 -9.34
N LEU A 153 -7.71 12.85 -8.57
CA LEU A 153 -6.46 12.17 -8.25
C LEU A 153 -5.92 11.30 -9.39
N VAL A 154 -6.72 11.01 -10.42
CA VAL A 154 -6.27 10.25 -11.59
C VAL A 154 -5.13 10.97 -12.34
N ILE A 155 -5.20 12.32 -12.46
CA ILE A 155 -4.16 13.09 -13.14
C ILE A 155 -2.81 12.99 -12.43
N PRO A 156 -2.70 13.33 -11.12
CA PRO A 156 -1.45 13.15 -10.40
C PRO A 156 -1.01 11.68 -10.34
N PHE A 157 -1.93 10.73 -10.27
CA PHE A 157 -1.60 9.31 -10.33
C PHE A 157 -0.85 8.96 -11.62
N ILE A 158 -1.37 9.35 -12.78
CA ILE A 158 -0.72 9.09 -14.08
C ILE A 158 0.65 9.79 -14.15
N PHE A 159 0.73 11.03 -13.68
CA PHE A 159 1.99 11.77 -13.65
C PHE A 159 3.05 11.06 -12.80
N PHE A 160 2.72 10.70 -11.56
CA PHE A 160 3.64 10.02 -10.68
C PHE A 160 3.95 8.59 -11.15
N PHE A 161 2.97 7.87 -11.71
CA PHE A 161 3.22 6.55 -12.28
C PHE A 161 4.30 6.59 -13.36
N ILE A 162 4.23 7.57 -14.27
CA ILE A 162 5.24 7.74 -15.32
C ILE A 162 6.59 8.15 -14.71
N ALA A 163 6.59 9.10 -13.77
CA ALA A 163 7.81 9.58 -13.13
C ALA A 163 8.51 8.49 -12.33
N GLU A 164 7.79 7.74 -11.50
CA GLU A 164 8.33 6.64 -10.69
C GLU A 164 8.78 5.47 -11.55
N SER A 165 8.03 5.13 -12.61
CA SER A 165 8.44 4.12 -13.59
C SER A 165 9.77 4.50 -14.26
N PHE A 166 9.92 5.77 -14.65
CA PHE A 166 11.15 6.27 -15.22
C PHE A 166 12.32 6.21 -14.21
N LEU A 167 12.07 6.65 -12.97
CA LEU A 167 13.07 6.61 -11.91
C LEU A 167 13.56 5.18 -11.64
N ILE A 168 12.65 4.22 -11.50
CA ILE A 168 12.99 2.84 -11.19
C ILE A 168 13.72 2.16 -12.34
N LEU A 169 13.38 2.48 -13.58
CA LEU A 169 13.98 1.85 -14.77
C LEU A 169 15.32 2.47 -15.20
N PHE A 170 15.52 3.77 -14.98
CA PHE A 170 16.64 4.51 -15.59
C PHE A 170 17.60 5.16 -14.60
N LEU A 171 17.23 5.34 -13.33
CA LEU A 171 18.12 5.84 -12.28
C LEU A 171 18.70 4.68 -11.44
N ASN A 172 19.29 3.76 -12.16
CA ASN A 172 20.03 2.65 -11.57
C ASN A 172 21.46 3.03 -11.26
#